data_f94165eabc53d0dd487a2cbc1503a263
#
_entry.id   f94165eabc53d0dd487a2cbc1503a263
#
_cell.length_a   1.000
_cell.length_b   1.000
_cell.length_c   1.000
_cell.angle_alpha   90.00
_cell.angle_beta   90.00
_cell.angle_gamma   90.00
#
_symmetry.space_group_name_H-M   'P 1'
#
loop_
_entity.id
_entity.type
_entity.pdbx_description
1 polymer ?
#
loop_
_entity_poly.entity_id
_entity_poly.type
_entity_poly.pdbx_seq_one_letter_code
_entity_poly.pdbx_strand_id
1 'polypeptide(L)'
;MMILLAAATAYFLRGMPQFQAYVSKVFNLAFEDYIRFALTVAPFFLLILAVEGLYSMRATRRFWQEAYGVMKSITFGLIILIIAVFLNREWFSSRFVILVGWMLAVSYVVAARYIIQRIQKWLLVHKGTGIHRVLLIGYNDKMKKMRRLLTQNKELGYRVVDQIDDASISHIKNIRAARGIDEIIIGDPSLTDDEQEKLFDFCEINNIVYRYFPTTLQTTHFSMRIWNGEPIIEFQHTPLDGWGRVMKRIYDLVAGFFLTVLFSPLMLMIALLIKLEDPDGPIIYKNERIGENGRKFFVYKFRYMQWKYCITKENPELKDAVALEKELIEERNVRQGDVLYKIKDDPRKMWIGAIIERYSLDELPQFFNVLKGEMSLVGPRPHQEREVNRYSEYHRRLLTIRPGVTGMAQVSGRSDLAFENEFHLDVFYIENWSLWLDILICLKTAKVLLRRRKNNGK
;
A
#
# COMPACT_ATOMS: atom_id res chain seq x y z
N MET A 1 -12.11 -4.12 31.09
CA MET A 1 -13.56 -4.36 31.05
C MET A 1 -14.00 -5.12 29.78
N MET A 2 -13.77 -4.63 28.55
CA MET A 2 -14.24 -5.31 27.31
C MET A 2 -13.63 -6.70 27.10
N ILE A 3 -12.36 -6.90 27.45
CA ILE A 3 -11.70 -8.22 27.35
C ILE A 3 -12.35 -9.22 28.31
N LEU A 4 -12.65 -8.81 29.52
CA LEU A 4 -13.33 -9.66 30.52
C LEU A 4 -14.79 -9.97 30.09
N LEU A 5 -15.47 -8.97 29.52
CA LEU A 5 -16.81 -9.16 28.95
C LEU A 5 -16.79 -10.17 27.81
N ALA A 6 -15.79 -10.08 26.93
CA ALA A 6 -15.61 -11.03 25.83
C ALA A 6 -15.34 -12.45 26.34
N ALA A 7 -14.50 -12.58 27.37
CA ALA A 7 -14.24 -13.87 28.01
C ALA A 7 -15.51 -14.47 28.61
N ALA A 8 -16.23 -13.68 29.41
CA ALA A 8 -17.51 -14.14 30.00
C ALA A 8 -18.53 -14.56 28.92
N THR A 9 -18.69 -13.74 27.86
CA THR A 9 -19.60 -14.05 26.75
C THR A 9 -19.20 -15.34 26.04
N ALA A 10 -17.91 -15.55 25.78
CA ALA A 10 -17.41 -16.78 25.16
C ALA A 10 -17.71 -18.03 26.01
N TYR A 11 -17.59 -17.91 27.32
CA TYR A 11 -17.94 -18.97 28.24
C TYR A 11 -19.45 -19.34 28.16
N PHE A 12 -20.35 -18.36 28.20
CA PHE A 12 -21.79 -18.57 28.11
C PHE A 12 -22.21 -19.12 26.75
N LEU A 13 -21.65 -18.61 25.65
CA LEU A 13 -21.91 -19.09 24.28
C LEU A 13 -21.58 -20.59 24.17
N ARG A 14 -20.50 -21.03 24.80
CA ARG A 14 -20.12 -22.44 24.82
C ARG A 14 -21.19 -23.32 25.47
N GLY A 15 -21.91 -22.84 26.49
CA GLY A 15 -22.97 -23.58 27.19
C GLY A 15 -24.28 -23.73 26.39
N MET A 16 -24.41 -22.98 25.27
CA MET A 16 -25.66 -23.03 24.48
C MET A 16 -25.77 -24.34 23.67
N PRO A 17 -26.96 -24.93 23.55
CA PRO A 17 -27.19 -26.21 22.85
C PRO A 17 -26.66 -26.21 21.40
N GLN A 18 -26.74 -25.08 20.72
CA GLN A 18 -26.31 -24.90 19.32
C GLN A 18 -24.83 -25.11 19.11
N PHE A 19 -24.00 -24.86 20.13
CA PHE A 19 -22.54 -24.98 20.06
C PHE A 19 -22.00 -26.25 20.74
N GLN A 20 -22.84 -27.01 21.46
CA GLN A 20 -22.40 -28.23 22.15
C GLN A 20 -21.86 -29.31 21.20
N ALA A 21 -22.33 -29.34 19.94
CA ALA A 21 -21.85 -30.28 18.93
C ALA A 21 -20.37 -30.06 18.56
N TYR A 22 -19.85 -28.85 18.73
CA TYR A 22 -18.48 -28.44 18.37
C TYR A 22 -17.52 -28.39 19.56
N VAL A 23 -18.01 -28.73 20.75
CA VAL A 23 -17.28 -28.57 22.01
C VAL A 23 -16.93 -29.93 22.60
N SER A 24 -15.65 -30.14 22.92
CA SER A 24 -15.21 -31.33 23.67
C SER A 24 -15.87 -31.39 25.02
N LYS A 25 -16.44 -32.57 25.38
CA LYS A 25 -17.13 -32.83 26.66
C LYS A 25 -16.21 -32.79 27.90
N VAL A 26 -14.89 -32.69 27.70
CA VAL A 26 -13.86 -32.84 28.75
C VAL A 26 -13.62 -31.56 29.58
N PHE A 27 -14.20 -30.42 29.19
CA PHE A 27 -13.94 -29.14 29.88
C PHE A 27 -14.99 -28.89 30.98
N ASN A 28 -14.59 -29.07 32.20
CA ASN A 28 -15.46 -28.91 33.41
C ASN A 28 -14.92 -27.78 34.32
N LEU A 29 -14.46 -26.63 33.77
CA LEU A 29 -14.04 -25.50 34.58
C LEU A 29 -15.29 -24.73 35.07
N ALA A 30 -15.41 -24.51 36.38
CA ALA A 30 -16.45 -23.67 36.92
C ALA A 30 -16.29 -22.22 36.43
N PHE A 31 -17.38 -21.48 36.30
CA PHE A 31 -17.37 -20.10 35.83
C PHE A 31 -16.46 -19.19 36.70
N GLU A 32 -16.45 -19.42 38.00
CA GLU A 32 -15.61 -18.66 38.93
C GLU A 32 -14.12 -18.83 38.65
N ASP A 33 -13.67 -20.07 38.43
CA ASP A 33 -12.26 -20.36 38.14
C ASP A 33 -11.85 -19.82 36.79
N TYR A 34 -12.74 -19.89 35.80
CA TYR A 34 -12.54 -19.30 34.48
C TYR A 34 -12.39 -17.77 34.53
N ILE A 35 -13.25 -17.10 35.31
CA ILE A 35 -13.16 -15.64 35.47
C ILE A 35 -11.93 -15.25 36.28
N ARG A 36 -11.52 -16.00 37.30
CA ARG A 36 -10.26 -15.79 38.01
C ARG A 36 -9.06 -15.85 37.05
N PHE A 37 -9.03 -16.87 36.18
CA PHE A 37 -8.02 -16.99 35.13
C PHE A 37 -8.05 -15.78 34.18
N ALA A 38 -9.22 -15.40 33.68
CA ALA A 38 -9.38 -14.24 32.79
C ALA A 38 -8.92 -12.93 33.45
N LEU A 39 -9.20 -12.75 34.76
CA LEU A 39 -8.72 -11.59 35.52
C LEU A 39 -7.21 -11.56 35.66
N THR A 40 -6.55 -12.71 35.82
CA THR A 40 -5.09 -12.82 35.89
C THR A 40 -4.43 -12.47 34.55
N VAL A 41 -5.08 -12.85 33.43
CA VAL A 41 -4.55 -12.64 32.08
C VAL A 41 -4.87 -11.23 31.55
N ALA A 42 -5.96 -10.59 31.99
CA ALA A 42 -6.39 -9.29 31.50
C ALA A 42 -5.35 -8.17 31.61
N PRO A 43 -4.59 -8.02 32.73
CA PRO A 43 -3.53 -7.00 32.85
C PRO A 43 -2.45 -7.15 31.79
N PHE A 44 -2.12 -8.39 31.41
CA PHE A 44 -1.14 -8.66 30.36
C PHE A 44 -1.62 -8.13 28.98
N PHE A 45 -2.88 -8.36 28.62
CA PHE A 45 -3.44 -7.76 27.41
C PHE A 45 -3.49 -6.23 27.48
N LEU A 46 -3.78 -5.65 28.62
CA LEU A 46 -3.76 -4.20 28.81
C LEU A 46 -2.35 -3.63 28.61
N LEU A 47 -1.33 -4.34 29.09
CA LEU A 47 0.07 -3.94 28.89
C LEU A 47 0.46 -3.98 27.42
N ILE A 48 0.10 -5.03 26.68
CA ILE A 48 0.35 -5.12 25.23
C ILE A 48 -0.34 -3.96 24.50
N LEU A 49 -1.60 -3.65 24.80
CA LEU A 49 -2.33 -2.51 24.24
C LEU A 49 -1.66 -1.17 24.59
N ALA A 50 -1.05 -1.05 25.79
CA ALA A 50 -0.32 0.14 26.21
C ALA A 50 1.00 0.30 25.44
N VAL A 51 1.78 -0.77 25.27
CA VAL A 51 3.03 -0.77 24.49
C VAL A 51 2.79 -0.40 23.02
N GLU A 52 1.69 -0.85 22.40
CA GLU A 52 1.28 -0.42 21.06
C GLU A 52 0.84 1.06 21.02
N GLY A 53 0.89 1.76 22.16
CA GLY A 53 0.54 3.17 22.27
C GLY A 53 -0.95 3.46 22.04
N LEU A 54 -1.82 2.46 22.18
CA LEU A 54 -3.26 2.62 21.98
C LEU A 54 -3.93 3.51 23.05
N TYR A 55 -3.27 3.76 24.18
CA TYR A 55 -3.75 4.67 25.22
C TYR A 55 -3.35 6.14 25.01
N SER A 56 -2.52 6.45 24.02
CA SER A 56 -2.23 7.85 23.69
C SER A 56 -3.46 8.50 23.07
N MET A 57 -3.96 9.58 23.70
CA MET A 57 -5.10 10.38 23.21
C MET A 57 -4.68 11.23 22.00
N ARG A 58 -4.60 10.63 20.82
CA ARG A 58 -4.37 11.37 19.58
C ARG A 58 -5.67 11.41 18.77
N ALA A 59 -6.32 12.56 18.74
CA ALA A 59 -7.56 12.79 17.98
C ALA A 59 -7.43 12.56 16.47
N THR A 60 -6.20 12.51 15.95
CA THR A 60 -5.88 12.38 14.51
C THR A 60 -5.77 10.96 13.99
N ARG A 61 -5.88 9.92 14.84
CA ARG A 61 -5.79 8.53 14.37
C ARG A 61 -7.01 8.15 13.54
N ARG A 62 -6.76 7.56 12.36
CA ARG A 62 -7.82 6.97 11.54
C ARG A 62 -8.36 5.72 12.22
N PHE A 63 -9.66 5.53 12.23
CA PHE A 63 -10.35 4.37 12.83
C PHE A 63 -9.72 3.02 12.42
N TRP A 64 -9.44 2.84 11.14
CA TRP A 64 -8.85 1.59 10.63
C TRP A 64 -7.44 1.29 11.15
N GLN A 65 -6.63 2.32 11.41
CA GLN A 65 -5.29 2.14 12.00
C GLN A 65 -5.40 1.70 13.46
N GLU A 66 -6.37 2.24 14.18
CA GLU A 66 -6.62 1.86 15.55
C GLU A 66 -7.22 0.45 15.67
N ALA A 67 -8.19 0.10 14.81
CA ALA A 67 -8.76 -1.24 14.72
C ALA A 67 -7.70 -2.30 14.39
N TYR A 68 -6.79 -2.00 13.45
CA TYR A 68 -5.66 -2.88 13.12
C TYR A 68 -4.69 -3.04 14.30
N GLY A 69 -4.36 -1.96 15.01
CA GLY A 69 -3.52 -2.01 16.20
C GLY A 69 -4.13 -2.88 17.31
N VAL A 70 -5.44 -2.75 17.54
CA VAL A 70 -6.17 -3.59 18.50
C VAL A 70 -6.12 -5.07 18.09
N MET A 71 -6.44 -5.36 16.83
CA MET A 71 -6.40 -6.73 16.30
C MET A 71 -5.00 -7.34 16.46
N LYS A 72 -3.96 -6.63 16.04
CA LYS A 72 -2.56 -7.05 16.17
C LYS A 72 -2.18 -7.36 17.61
N SER A 73 -2.50 -6.45 18.53
CA SER A 73 -2.16 -6.57 19.96
C SER A 73 -2.89 -7.74 20.63
N ILE A 74 -4.19 -7.89 20.38
CA ILE A 74 -4.97 -9.00 20.95
C ILE A 74 -4.52 -10.34 20.36
N THR A 75 -4.21 -10.40 19.06
CA THR A 75 -3.70 -11.62 18.42
C THR A 75 -2.32 -12.00 18.96
N PHE A 76 -1.42 -11.03 19.15
CA PHE A 76 -0.12 -11.28 19.74
C PHE A 76 -0.22 -11.80 21.18
N GLY A 77 -1.07 -11.17 22.00
CA GLY A 77 -1.36 -11.64 23.36
C GLY A 77 -1.96 -13.03 23.39
N LEU A 78 -2.84 -13.35 22.43
CA LEU A 78 -3.41 -14.68 22.29
C LEU A 78 -2.35 -15.74 21.95
N ILE A 79 -1.41 -15.45 21.06
CA ILE A 79 -0.32 -16.37 20.71
C ILE A 79 0.51 -16.70 21.97
N ILE A 80 0.85 -15.70 22.76
CA ILE A 80 1.59 -15.90 24.01
C ILE A 80 0.75 -16.74 24.99
N LEU A 81 -0.54 -16.45 25.11
CA LEU A 81 -1.46 -17.22 25.95
C LEU A 81 -1.51 -18.70 25.52
N ILE A 82 -1.62 -18.98 24.21
CA ILE A 82 -1.64 -20.34 23.67
C ILE A 82 -0.33 -21.06 24.02
N ILE A 83 0.82 -20.40 23.88
CA ILE A 83 2.13 -20.99 24.26
C ILE A 83 2.17 -21.29 25.74
N ALA A 84 1.71 -20.38 26.61
CA ALA A 84 1.68 -20.58 28.05
C ALA A 84 0.76 -21.74 28.45
N VAL A 85 -0.43 -21.84 27.84
CA VAL A 85 -1.37 -22.95 28.06
C VAL A 85 -0.82 -24.28 27.52
N PHE A 86 -0.06 -24.26 26.42
CA PHE A 86 0.59 -25.46 25.89
C PHE A 86 1.69 -25.99 26.81
N LEU A 87 2.43 -25.09 27.45
CA LEU A 87 3.48 -25.45 28.43
C LEU A 87 2.89 -25.98 29.76
N ASN A 88 1.69 -25.52 30.12
CA ASN A 88 1.01 -25.94 31.33
C ASN A 88 -0.41 -26.44 31.01
N ARG A 89 -0.51 -27.74 30.74
CA ARG A 89 -1.73 -28.41 30.27
C ARG A 89 -2.93 -28.36 31.24
N GLU A 90 -2.68 -28.05 32.51
CA GLU A 90 -3.75 -27.97 33.54
C GLU A 90 -4.56 -26.67 33.44
N TRP A 91 -4.05 -25.64 32.76
CA TRP A 91 -4.66 -24.32 32.82
C TRP A 91 -5.91 -24.17 31.96
N PHE A 92 -5.97 -24.78 30.76
CA PHE A 92 -7.09 -24.54 29.86
C PHE A 92 -7.10 -25.44 28.61
N SER A 93 -8.22 -26.14 28.33
CA SER A 93 -8.28 -27.08 27.21
C SER A 93 -9.34 -26.80 26.13
N SER A 94 -10.11 -25.70 26.23
CA SER A 94 -11.18 -25.42 25.27
C SER A 94 -10.77 -24.53 24.11
N ARG A 95 -10.49 -25.13 22.95
CA ARG A 95 -10.16 -24.42 21.69
C ARG A 95 -11.27 -23.46 21.25
N PHE A 96 -12.54 -23.84 21.47
CA PHE A 96 -13.70 -23.02 21.14
C PHE A 96 -13.69 -21.69 21.90
N VAL A 97 -13.48 -21.73 23.22
CA VAL A 97 -13.49 -20.51 24.05
C VAL A 97 -12.31 -19.60 23.71
N ILE A 98 -11.16 -20.16 23.36
CA ILE A 98 -9.99 -19.37 22.90
C ILE A 98 -10.32 -18.62 21.61
N LEU A 99 -10.87 -19.31 20.60
CA LEU A 99 -11.15 -18.72 19.30
C LEU A 99 -12.30 -17.70 19.35
N VAL A 100 -13.41 -18.07 20.00
CA VAL A 100 -14.58 -17.19 20.15
C VAL A 100 -14.24 -16.02 21.07
N GLY A 101 -13.50 -16.27 22.15
CA GLY A 101 -13.02 -15.23 23.06
C GLY A 101 -12.13 -14.20 22.34
N TRP A 102 -11.25 -14.65 21.45
CA TRP A 102 -10.45 -13.76 20.60
C TRP A 102 -11.32 -12.90 19.67
N MET A 103 -12.25 -13.51 18.93
CA MET A 103 -13.15 -12.76 18.04
C MET A 103 -13.96 -11.72 18.79
N LEU A 104 -14.52 -12.08 19.94
CA LEU A 104 -15.31 -11.19 20.79
C LEU A 104 -14.45 -10.10 21.42
N ALA A 105 -13.23 -10.42 21.87
CA ALA A 105 -12.33 -9.44 22.44
C ALA A 105 -11.93 -8.37 21.42
N VAL A 106 -11.57 -8.76 20.19
CA VAL A 106 -11.28 -7.81 19.11
C VAL A 106 -12.50 -6.96 18.82
N SER A 107 -13.69 -7.59 18.63
CA SER A 107 -14.92 -6.87 18.27
C SER A 107 -15.35 -5.89 19.37
N TYR A 108 -15.34 -6.30 20.64
CA TYR A 108 -15.78 -5.46 21.76
C TYR A 108 -14.82 -4.31 22.02
N VAL A 109 -13.49 -4.55 21.93
CA VAL A 109 -12.50 -3.49 22.13
C VAL A 109 -12.56 -2.49 20.99
N VAL A 110 -12.71 -2.93 19.73
CA VAL A 110 -12.85 -2.05 18.56
C VAL A 110 -14.14 -1.23 18.67
N ALA A 111 -15.28 -1.87 19.01
CA ALA A 111 -16.56 -1.18 19.18
C ALA A 111 -16.51 -0.14 20.31
N ALA A 112 -15.95 -0.50 21.47
CA ALA A 112 -15.81 0.43 22.60
C ALA A 112 -14.93 1.64 22.23
N ARG A 113 -13.84 1.41 21.50
CA ARG A 113 -12.97 2.50 21.02
C ARG A 113 -13.68 3.39 20.02
N TYR A 114 -14.44 2.83 19.12
CA TYR A 114 -15.26 3.61 18.19
C TYR A 114 -16.23 4.52 18.93
N ILE A 115 -16.92 3.97 19.95
CA ILE A 115 -17.84 4.75 20.79
C ILE A 115 -17.09 5.87 21.52
N ILE A 116 -15.94 5.55 22.14
CA ILE A 116 -15.12 6.54 22.84
C ILE A 116 -14.66 7.64 21.88
N GLN A 117 -14.19 7.31 20.68
CA GLN A 117 -13.80 8.29 19.66
C GLN A 117 -14.98 9.20 19.26
N ARG A 118 -16.18 8.62 19.10
CA ARG A 118 -17.39 9.41 18.80
C ARG A 118 -17.74 10.37 19.93
N ILE A 119 -17.67 9.88 21.18
CA ILE A 119 -17.92 10.72 22.36
C ILE A 119 -16.86 11.83 22.48
N GLN A 120 -15.59 11.50 22.29
CA GLN A 120 -14.50 12.48 22.30
C GLN A 120 -14.70 13.56 21.22
N LYS A 121 -14.99 13.17 19.97
CA LYS A 121 -15.28 14.13 18.89
C LYS A 121 -16.50 14.99 19.22
N TRP A 122 -17.54 14.42 19.79
CA TRP A 122 -18.73 15.16 20.19
C TRP A 122 -18.43 16.18 21.29
N LEU A 123 -17.68 15.77 22.34
CA LEU A 123 -17.25 16.66 23.43
C LEU A 123 -16.36 17.80 22.90
N LEU A 124 -15.47 17.50 21.98
CA LEU A 124 -14.55 18.45 21.37
C LEU A 124 -15.29 19.51 20.56
N VAL A 125 -16.27 19.10 19.75
CA VAL A 125 -17.06 20.03 18.92
C VAL A 125 -18.05 20.86 19.76
N HIS A 126 -18.72 20.28 20.77
CA HIS A 126 -19.79 20.93 21.49
C HIS A 126 -19.36 21.60 22.80
N LYS A 127 -18.37 21.05 23.50
CA LYS A 127 -17.90 21.59 24.79
C LYS A 127 -16.50 22.22 24.72
N GLY A 128 -15.79 22.10 23.59
CA GLY A 128 -14.44 22.64 23.44
C GLY A 128 -13.40 22.02 24.40
N THR A 129 -13.69 20.85 24.98
CA THR A 129 -12.78 20.17 25.89
C THR A 129 -11.74 19.38 25.10
N GLY A 130 -10.44 19.58 25.44
CA GLY A 130 -9.33 18.88 24.74
C GLY A 130 -8.89 19.56 23.44
N ILE A 131 -9.20 20.84 23.26
CA ILE A 131 -8.70 21.64 22.14
C ILE A 131 -7.23 21.96 22.38
N HIS A 132 -6.38 21.63 21.41
CA HIS A 132 -4.97 22.03 21.37
C HIS A 132 -4.84 23.42 20.72
N ARG A 133 -4.28 24.36 21.45
CA ARG A 133 -4.05 25.73 20.98
C ARG A 133 -2.73 25.79 20.21
N VAL A 134 -2.82 26.08 18.93
CA VAL A 134 -1.69 26.05 18.01
C VAL A 134 -1.30 27.44 17.57
N LEU A 135 -0.02 27.77 17.71
CA LEU A 135 0.60 28.93 17.11
C LEU A 135 1.30 28.49 15.81
N LEU A 136 1.03 29.21 14.72
CA LEU A 136 1.66 28.97 13.43
C LEU A 136 2.76 30.04 13.21
N ILE A 137 3.97 29.60 12.80
CA ILE A 137 5.07 30.50 12.45
C ILE A 137 5.39 30.34 10.96
N GLY A 138 5.31 31.48 10.23
CA GLY A 138 5.50 31.56 8.79
C GLY A 138 4.23 31.77 7.99
N TYR A 139 4.36 32.42 6.81
CA TYR A 139 3.23 32.79 5.92
C TYR A 139 3.32 32.13 4.53
N ASN A 140 4.16 31.10 4.34
CA ASN A 140 4.25 30.42 3.07
C ASN A 140 2.91 29.70 2.70
N ASP A 141 2.77 29.29 1.45
CA ASP A 141 1.53 28.67 0.94
C ASP A 141 1.17 27.36 1.66
N LYS A 142 2.17 26.62 2.14
CA LYS A 142 1.94 25.41 2.93
C LYS A 142 1.32 25.75 4.29
N MET A 143 1.82 26.80 4.96
CA MET A 143 1.26 27.26 6.25
C MET A 143 -0.12 27.85 6.10
N LYS A 144 -0.41 28.61 5.02
CA LYS A 144 -1.77 29.07 4.68
C LYS A 144 -2.72 27.89 4.48
N LYS A 145 -2.28 26.82 3.79
CA LYS A 145 -3.06 25.60 3.61
C LYS A 145 -3.29 24.88 4.94
N MET A 146 -2.26 24.78 5.80
CA MET A 146 -2.36 24.21 7.13
C MET A 146 -3.37 24.98 8.00
N ARG A 147 -3.28 26.31 8.04
CA ARG A 147 -4.24 27.17 8.76
C ARG A 147 -5.67 26.91 8.30
N ARG A 148 -5.92 26.88 6.98
CA ARG A 148 -7.26 26.59 6.43
C ARG A 148 -7.74 25.20 6.90
N LEU A 149 -6.90 24.21 6.83
CA LEU A 149 -7.20 22.83 7.21
C LEU A 149 -7.57 22.72 8.71
N LEU A 150 -6.78 23.35 9.59
CA LEU A 150 -7.03 23.35 11.03
C LEU A 150 -8.28 24.16 11.42
N THR A 151 -8.56 25.25 10.69
CA THR A 151 -9.72 26.12 10.97
C THR A 151 -11.03 25.50 10.45
N GLN A 152 -11.00 24.85 9.29
CA GLN A 152 -12.20 24.24 8.69
C GLN A 152 -12.60 22.94 9.38
N ASN A 153 -11.64 22.16 9.88
CA ASN A 153 -11.90 20.85 10.48
C ASN A 153 -11.82 20.91 12.01
N LYS A 154 -12.84 21.45 12.66
CA LYS A 154 -12.93 21.51 14.12
C LYS A 154 -12.81 20.14 14.81
N GLU A 155 -13.15 19.07 14.10
CA GLU A 155 -13.04 17.68 14.58
C GLU A 155 -11.60 17.22 14.83
N LEU A 156 -10.60 17.92 14.27
CA LEU A 156 -9.19 17.63 14.52
C LEU A 156 -8.75 18.03 15.94
N GLY A 157 -9.54 18.85 16.63
CA GLY A 157 -9.23 19.28 17.99
C GLY A 157 -8.17 20.35 18.09
N TYR A 158 -7.92 21.08 17.02
CA TYR A 158 -6.96 22.18 17.00
C TYR A 158 -7.65 23.53 16.89
N ARG A 159 -7.13 24.53 17.61
CA ARG A 159 -7.52 25.93 17.50
C ARG A 159 -6.30 26.77 17.21
N VAL A 160 -6.25 27.37 16.04
CA VAL A 160 -5.19 28.32 15.71
C VAL A 160 -5.38 29.56 16.57
N VAL A 161 -4.43 29.86 17.44
CA VAL A 161 -4.43 31.01 18.35
C VAL A 161 -3.99 32.23 17.60
N ASP A 162 -2.90 32.11 16.82
CA ASP A 162 -2.38 33.20 15.98
C ASP A 162 -1.49 32.61 14.88
N GLN A 163 -1.11 33.46 13.92
CA GLN A 163 -0.11 33.17 12.91
C GLN A 163 0.83 34.35 12.83
N ILE A 164 2.11 34.11 13.05
CA ILE A 164 3.16 35.15 13.10
C ILE A 164 4.24 34.83 12.08
N ASP A 165 4.99 35.85 11.68
CA ASP A 165 6.06 35.71 10.70
C ASP A 165 7.43 35.63 11.39
N ASP A 166 7.54 36.13 12.60
CA ASP A 166 8.75 36.16 13.38
C ASP A 166 8.76 35.10 14.49
N ALA A 167 9.92 34.52 14.78
CA ALA A 167 10.14 33.59 15.89
C ALA A 167 10.52 34.30 17.20
N SER A 168 10.18 35.59 17.35
CA SER A 168 10.54 36.36 18.55
C SER A 168 9.91 35.73 19.82
N ILE A 169 10.77 35.27 20.73
CA ILE A 169 10.36 34.64 21.99
C ILE A 169 9.54 35.60 22.84
N SER A 170 9.85 36.89 22.83
CA SER A 170 9.07 37.93 23.57
C SER A 170 7.63 38.01 23.05
N HIS A 171 7.43 37.97 21.74
CA HIS A 171 6.12 37.97 21.14
C HIS A 171 5.33 36.70 21.46
N ILE A 172 5.98 35.54 21.35
CA ILE A 172 5.40 34.23 21.67
C ILE A 172 4.99 34.15 23.15
N LYS A 173 5.81 34.68 24.10
CA LYS A 173 5.47 34.78 25.52
C LYS A 173 4.18 35.60 25.75
N ASN A 174 4.04 36.71 25.06
CA ASN A 174 2.85 37.56 25.18
C ASN A 174 1.59 36.84 24.67
N ILE A 175 1.66 36.18 23.52
CA ILE A 175 0.54 35.39 22.98
C ILE A 175 0.21 34.23 23.95
N ARG A 176 1.22 33.54 24.50
CA ARG A 176 0.99 32.49 25.45
C ARG A 176 0.32 32.96 26.74
N ALA A 177 0.75 34.10 27.29
CA ALA A 177 0.14 34.67 28.48
C ALA A 177 -1.32 35.07 28.25
N ALA A 178 -1.65 35.60 27.06
CA ALA A 178 -2.99 36.09 26.74
C ALA A 178 -3.98 34.95 26.37
N ARG A 179 -3.52 33.94 25.59
CA ARG A 179 -4.40 32.97 24.95
C ARG A 179 -4.01 31.50 25.23
N GLY A 180 -2.82 31.28 25.78
CA GLY A 180 -2.20 29.96 25.96
C GLY A 180 -1.77 29.34 24.62
N ILE A 181 -0.71 28.56 24.67
CA ILE A 181 -0.15 27.82 23.55
C ILE A 181 0.17 26.42 24.03
N ASP A 182 -0.33 25.39 23.34
CA ASP A 182 -0.05 23.99 23.63
C ASP A 182 0.92 23.40 22.58
N GLU A 183 0.93 24.01 21.37
CA GLU A 183 1.73 23.53 20.26
C GLU A 183 2.17 24.69 19.36
N ILE A 184 3.40 24.63 18.85
CA ILE A 184 3.95 25.55 17.86
C ILE A 184 4.28 24.75 16.60
N ILE A 185 3.77 25.20 15.44
CA ILE A 185 4.07 24.63 14.13
C ILE A 185 4.83 25.67 13.30
N ILE A 186 6.04 25.33 12.91
CA ILE A 186 6.94 26.18 12.15
C ILE A 186 7.01 25.70 10.71
N GLY A 187 6.82 26.61 9.79
CA GLY A 187 6.96 26.34 8.35
C GLY A 187 7.78 27.41 7.64
N ASP A 188 8.57 28.18 8.37
CA ASP A 188 9.40 29.23 7.82
C ASP A 188 10.82 28.69 7.51
N PRO A 189 11.24 28.68 6.24
CA PRO A 189 12.59 28.27 5.86
C PRO A 189 13.65 29.36 6.11
N SER A 190 13.26 30.56 6.47
CA SER A 190 14.16 31.70 6.67
C SER A 190 14.71 31.80 8.10
N LEU A 191 14.22 31.00 9.04
CA LEU A 191 14.71 30.95 10.40
C LEU A 191 16.14 30.40 10.44
N THR A 192 17.01 31.14 11.11
CA THR A 192 18.39 30.70 11.37
C THR A 192 18.42 29.54 12.37
N ASP A 193 19.49 28.76 12.36
CA ASP A 193 19.66 27.62 13.29
C ASP A 193 19.61 28.10 14.75
N ASP A 194 20.20 29.27 15.06
CA ASP A 194 20.17 29.88 16.40
C ASP A 194 18.76 30.26 16.87
N GLU A 195 17.92 30.78 15.95
CA GLU A 195 16.51 31.08 16.25
C GLU A 195 15.69 29.81 16.48
N GLN A 196 15.94 28.77 15.68
CA GLN A 196 15.28 27.47 15.86
C GLN A 196 15.67 26.82 17.17
N GLU A 197 16.96 26.84 17.57
CA GLU A 197 17.45 26.30 18.82
C GLU A 197 16.81 27.02 20.01
N LYS A 198 16.84 28.35 20.04
CA LYS A 198 16.20 29.16 21.09
C LYS A 198 14.69 28.88 21.21
N LEU A 199 14.03 28.68 20.09
CA LEU A 199 12.61 28.37 20.06
C LEU A 199 12.32 26.94 20.54
N PHE A 200 13.18 26.00 20.20
CA PHE A 200 13.10 24.63 20.67
C PHE A 200 13.28 24.57 22.19
N ASP A 201 14.31 25.22 22.75
CA ASP A 201 14.55 25.33 24.18
C ASP A 201 13.35 25.96 24.91
N PHE A 202 12.81 27.04 24.33
CA PHE A 202 11.60 27.65 24.88
C PHE A 202 10.42 26.69 24.94
N CYS A 203 10.22 25.88 23.88
CA CYS A 203 9.15 24.89 23.83
C CYS A 203 9.36 23.80 24.88
N GLU A 204 10.59 23.28 25.01
CA GLU A 204 10.94 22.24 25.98
C GLU A 204 10.71 22.68 27.42
N ILE A 205 11.25 23.84 27.81
CA ILE A 205 11.10 24.41 29.16
C ILE A 205 9.62 24.64 29.51
N ASN A 206 8.79 24.92 28.52
CA ASN A 206 7.38 25.29 28.74
C ASN A 206 6.39 24.17 28.43
N ASN A 207 6.84 22.94 28.17
CA ASN A 207 6.02 21.80 27.76
C ASN A 207 5.12 22.09 26.56
N ILE A 208 5.63 22.83 25.59
CA ILE A 208 4.94 23.15 24.32
C ILE A 208 5.42 22.15 23.27
N VAL A 209 4.52 21.54 22.53
CA VAL A 209 4.90 20.61 21.46
C VAL A 209 5.47 21.41 20.29
N TYR A 210 6.74 21.17 19.98
CA TYR A 210 7.41 21.76 18.82
C TYR A 210 7.24 20.87 17.58
N ARG A 211 6.75 21.43 16.48
CA ARG A 211 6.64 20.76 15.18
C ARG A 211 7.23 21.62 14.09
N TYR A 212 8.16 21.04 13.36
CA TYR A 212 8.71 21.64 12.16
C TYR A 212 8.05 21.06 10.91
N PHE A 213 7.57 21.93 10.03
CA PHE A 213 6.97 21.55 8.77
C PHE A 213 7.95 21.82 7.64
N PRO A 214 8.70 20.82 7.17
CA PRO A 214 9.76 21.03 6.18
C PRO A 214 9.18 21.45 4.83
N THR A 215 9.71 22.52 4.28
CA THR A 215 9.24 23.11 3.02
C THR A 215 9.73 22.35 1.79
N THR A 216 10.87 21.68 1.89
CA THR A 216 11.56 21.01 0.78
C THR A 216 11.30 19.50 0.68
N LEU A 217 10.69 18.89 1.70
CA LEU A 217 10.47 17.45 1.71
C LEU A 217 9.25 17.06 0.89
N GLN A 218 9.50 16.35 -0.20
CA GLN A 218 8.45 15.79 -1.08
C GLN A 218 8.12 14.33 -0.74
N THR A 219 8.88 13.68 0.12
CA THR A 219 8.67 12.27 0.51
C THR A 219 8.05 12.15 1.89
N THR A 220 7.14 11.18 2.04
CA THR A 220 6.49 10.85 3.31
C THR A 220 7.24 9.77 4.09
N HIS A 221 8.27 9.17 3.49
CA HIS A 221 9.02 8.08 4.08
C HIS A 221 10.39 8.58 4.54
N PHE A 222 10.48 8.88 5.82
CA PHE A 222 11.74 9.19 6.49
C PHE A 222 11.83 8.40 7.79
N SER A 223 13.05 8.05 8.18
CA SER A 223 13.36 7.48 9.49
C SER A 223 14.41 8.33 10.18
N MET A 224 14.26 8.55 11.49
CA MET A 224 15.27 9.21 12.29
C MET A 224 16.17 8.13 12.89
N ARG A 225 17.46 8.22 12.65
CA ARG A 225 18.48 7.32 13.22
C ARG A 225 19.53 8.14 13.97
N ILE A 226 20.13 7.51 14.97
CA ILE A 226 21.28 8.09 15.66
C ILE A 226 22.54 7.44 15.07
N TRP A 227 23.41 8.25 14.50
CA TRP A 227 24.70 7.79 13.99
C TRP A 227 25.80 8.47 14.79
N ASN A 228 26.55 7.68 15.55
CA ASN A 228 27.67 8.16 16.36
C ASN A 228 27.29 9.27 17.38
N GLY A 229 26.03 9.22 17.90
CA GLY A 229 25.50 10.21 18.83
C GLY A 229 24.71 11.36 18.18
N GLU A 230 24.80 11.53 16.86
CA GLU A 230 24.13 12.59 16.12
C GLU A 230 22.83 12.08 15.47
N PRO A 231 21.71 12.83 15.59
CA PRO A 231 20.46 12.47 14.94
C PRO A 231 20.54 12.75 13.43
N ILE A 232 20.29 11.71 12.62
CA ILE A 232 20.24 11.80 11.16
C ILE A 232 18.85 11.47 10.68
N ILE A 233 18.33 12.28 9.75
CA ILE A 233 17.10 12.00 9.03
C ILE A 233 17.47 11.28 7.73
N GLU A 234 17.12 10.01 7.65
CA GLU A 234 17.30 9.18 6.46
C GLU A 234 16.01 9.20 5.64
N PHE A 235 16.10 9.68 4.41
CA PHE A 235 14.97 9.66 3.47
C PHE A 235 14.97 8.35 2.70
N GLN A 236 13.90 7.58 2.88
CA GLN A 236 13.67 6.35 2.11
C GLN A 236 12.74 6.69 0.93
N HIS A 237 13.21 6.42 -0.29
CA HIS A 237 12.42 6.69 -1.48
C HIS A 237 11.35 5.62 -1.72
N THR A 238 11.54 4.41 -1.22
CA THR A 238 10.61 3.29 -1.40
C THR A 238 10.75 2.25 -0.29
N PRO A 239 9.63 1.61 0.12
CA PRO A 239 9.67 0.43 1.00
C PRO A 239 10.30 -0.81 0.33
N LEU A 240 10.54 -0.76 -1.00
CA LEU A 240 11.18 -1.84 -1.78
C LEU A 240 12.69 -1.93 -1.58
N ASP A 241 13.25 -1.24 -0.58
CA ASP A 241 14.63 -1.36 -0.19
C ASP A 241 14.82 -2.35 0.97
N GLY A 242 16.00 -2.95 1.05
CA GLY A 242 16.35 -3.90 2.11
C GLY A 242 15.42 -5.12 2.15
N TRP A 243 14.80 -5.37 3.30
CA TRP A 243 13.90 -6.51 3.52
C TRP A 243 12.65 -6.47 2.65
N GLY A 244 12.16 -5.29 2.27
CA GLY A 244 11.03 -5.16 1.34
C GLY A 244 11.32 -5.81 -0.01
N ARG A 245 12.52 -5.60 -0.55
CA ARG A 245 12.98 -6.23 -1.81
C ARG A 245 13.05 -7.76 -1.70
N VAL A 246 13.51 -8.27 -0.56
CA VAL A 246 13.58 -9.71 -0.31
C VAL A 246 12.19 -10.33 -0.24
N MET A 247 11.29 -9.74 0.55
CA MET A 247 9.91 -10.21 0.68
C MET A 247 9.15 -10.14 -0.65
N LYS A 248 9.35 -9.06 -1.41
CA LYS A 248 8.81 -8.92 -2.77
C LYS A 248 9.29 -10.05 -3.68
N ARG A 249 10.59 -10.38 -3.64
CA ARG A 249 11.16 -11.45 -4.46
C ARG A 249 10.63 -12.83 -4.09
N ILE A 250 10.49 -13.11 -2.80
CA ILE A 250 9.91 -14.38 -2.32
C ILE A 250 8.46 -14.50 -2.81
N TYR A 251 7.66 -13.44 -2.65
CA TYR A 251 6.28 -13.40 -3.15
C TYR A 251 6.22 -13.65 -4.66
N ASP A 252 7.04 -12.94 -5.46
CA ASP A 252 7.09 -13.07 -6.91
C ASP A 252 7.46 -14.51 -7.33
N LEU A 253 8.42 -15.14 -6.66
CA LEU A 253 8.82 -16.52 -6.96
C LEU A 253 7.72 -17.53 -6.62
N VAL A 254 7.16 -17.43 -5.41
CA VAL A 254 6.15 -18.38 -4.95
C VAL A 254 4.86 -18.23 -5.79
N ALA A 255 4.32 -17.03 -5.88
CA ALA A 255 3.10 -16.80 -6.64
C ALA A 255 3.32 -17.00 -8.14
N GLY A 256 4.46 -16.56 -8.69
CA GLY A 256 4.82 -16.81 -10.10
C GLY A 256 4.93 -18.28 -10.45
N PHE A 257 5.51 -19.10 -9.56
CA PHE A 257 5.55 -20.55 -9.74
C PHE A 257 4.16 -21.17 -9.77
N PHE A 258 3.32 -20.85 -8.77
CA PHE A 258 1.95 -21.37 -8.72
C PHE A 258 1.11 -20.95 -9.93
N LEU A 259 1.22 -19.69 -10.37
CA LEU A 259 0.53 -19.21 -11.57
C LEU A 259 1.04 -19.88 -12.84
N THR A 260 2.36 -20.12 -12.97
CA THR A 260 2.93 -20.85 -14.10
C THR A 260 2.39 -22.27 -14.17
N VAL A 261 2.36 -22.99 -13.06
CA VAL A 261 1.81 -24.36 -13.01
C VAL A 261 0.32 -24.36 -13.30
N LEU A 262 -0.44 -23.46 -12.70
CA LEU A 262 -1.89 -23.35 -12.89
C LEU A 262 -2.27 -23.09 -14.36
N PHE A 263 -1.55 -22.18 -15.02
CA PHE A 263 -1.85 -21.81 -16.42
C PHE A 263 -1.09 -22.64 -17.45
N SER A 264 -0.22 -23.59 -17.05
CA SER A 264 0.55 -24.40 -17.97
C SER A 264 -0.30 -25.21 -18.97
N PRO A 265 -1.46 -25.84 -18.60
CA PRO A 265 -2.29 -26.54 -19.56
C PRO A 265 -2.86 -25.57 -20.62
N LEU A 266 -3.28 -24.38 -20.21
CA LEU A 266 -3.78 -23.35 -21.11
C LEU A 266 -2.67 -22.83 -22.03
N MET A 267 -1.46 -22.63 -21.50
CA MET A 267 -0.31 -22.20 -22.29
C MET A 267 0.07 -23.24 -23.34
N LEU A 268 0.02 -24.52 -23.02
CA LEU A 268 0.28 -25.62 -24.00
C LEU A 268 -0.79 -25.64 -25.09
N MET A 269 -2.05 -25.47 -24.74
CA MET A 269 -3.13 -25.41 -25.70
C MET A 269 -2.96 -24.23 -26.67
N ILE A 270 -2.66 -23.03 -26.14
CA ILE A 270 -2.40 -21.84 -26.96
C ILE A 270 -1.19 -22.06 -27.89
N ALA A 271 -0.12 -22.64 -27.39
CA ALA A 271 1.09 -22.95 -28.14
C ALA A 271 0.78 -23.88 -29.35
N LEU A 272 -0.04 -24.90 -29.12
CA LEU A 272 -0.48 -25.81 -30.16
C LEU A 272 -1.32 -25.08 -31.23
N LEU A 273 -2.29 -24.27 -30.82
CA LEU A 273 -3.16 -23.52 -31.75
C LEU A 273 -2.37 -22.53 -32.60
N ILE A 274 -1.37 -21.83 -32.02
CA ILE A 274 -0.48 -20.94 -32.78
C ILE A 274 0.27 -21.73 -33.87
N LYS A 275 0.81 -22.90 -33.51
CA LYS A 275 1.57 -23.74 -34.46
C LYS A 275 0.69 -24.36 -35.56
N LEU A 276 -0.57 -24.61 -35.26
CA LEU A 276 -1.54 -25.09 -36.26
C LEU A 276 -1.94 -24.01 -37.25
N GLU A 277 -2.10 -22.73 -36.78
CA GLU A 277 -2.51 -21.62 -37.66
C GLU A 277 -1.34 -21.07 -38.49
N ASP A 278 -0.15 -20.94 -37.89
CA ASP A 278 1.05 -20.41 -38.55
C ASP A 278 2.30 -21.18 -38.09
N PRO A 279 2.65 -22.26 -38.81
CA PRO A 279 3.73 -23.18 -38.44
C PRO A 279 5.13 -22.59 -38.62
N ASP A 280 5.32 -21.56 -39.46
CA ASP A 280 6.65 -21.09 -39.87
C ASP A 280 7.40 -20.31 -38.78
N GLY A 281 6.66 -19.61 -37.90
CA GLY A 281 7.27 -18.77 -36.84
C GLY A 281 7.38 -19.45 -35.48
N PRO A 282 8.10 -18.82 -34.56
CA PRO A 282 8.20 -19.27 -33.15
C PRO A 282 6.87 -19.06 -32.43
N ILE A 283 6.59 -19.91 -31.44
CA ILE A 283 5.41 -19.79 -30.56
C ILE A 283 5.52 -18.55 -29.66
N ILE A 284 6.72 -18.35 -29.13
CA ILE A 284 7.04 -17.25 -28.21
C ILE A 284 7.70 -16.12 -28.98
N TYR A 285 7.09 -14.96 -28.93
CA TYR A 285 7.65 -13.71 -29.43
C TYR A 285 8.47 -13.05 -28.31
N LYS A 286 9.69 -12.67 -28.62
CA LYS A 286 10.61 -11.98 -27.72
C LYS A 286 10.61 -10.49 -28.06
N ASN A 287 10.18 -9.65 -27.13
CA ASN A 287 10.17 -8.21 -27.31
C ASN A 287 11.19 -7.55 -26.37
N GLU A 288 12.17 -6.85 -26.94
CA GLU A 288 13.18 -6.13 -26.16
C GLU A 288 12.54 -4.97 -25.38
N ARG A 289 12.83 -4.90 -24.09
CA ARG A 289 12.32 -3.89 -23.16
C ARG A 289 13.41 -3.44 -22.22
N ILE A 290 13.20 -2.29 -21.60
CA ILE A 290 14.07 -1.75 -20.57
C ILE A 290 13.49 -2.14 -19.19
N GLY A 291 14.33 -2.75 -18.36
CA GLY A 291 14.00 -3.19 -17.01
C GLY A 291 14.67 -2.37 -15.92
N GLU A 292 14.81 -3.00 -14.75
CA GLU A 292 15.43 -2.40 -13.56
C GLU A 292 16.85 -1.87 -13.89
N ASN A 293 17.14 -0.65 -13.43
CA ASN A 293 18.42 0.06 -13.65
C ASN A 293 18.77 0.24 -15.14
N GLY A 294 17.78 0.34 -16.03
CA GLY A 294 18.01 0.56 -17.45
C GLY A 294 18.54 -0.66 -18.21
N ARG A 295 18.53 -1.85 -17.62
CA ARG A 295 19.01 -3.08 -18.27
C ARG A 295 18.02 -3.56 -19.32
N LYS A 296 18.52 -3.92 -20.50
CA LYS A 296 17.72 -4.54 -21.56
C LYS A 296 17.43 -6.00 -21.21
N PHE A 297 16.18 -6.43 -21.46
CA PHE A 297 15.76 -7.82 -21.33
C PHE A 297 14.66 -8.15 -22.34
N PHE A 298 14.36 -9.43 -22.52
CA PHE A 298 13.31 -9.87 -23.45
C PHE A 298 12.05 -10.26 -22.69
N VAL A 299 10.97 -9.52 -22.93
CA VAL A 299 9.63 -9.90 -22.48
C VAL A 299 9.10 -11.01 -23.37
N TYR A 300 8.66 -12.12 -22.76
CA TYR A 300 8.08 -13.26 -23.45
C TYR A 300 6.59 -13.07 -23.61
N LYS A 301 6.12 -13.21 -24.87
CA LYS A 301 4.69 -13.18 -25.20
C LYS A 301 4.38 -14.32 -26.16
N PHE A 302 3.13 -14.79 -26.15
CA PHE A 302 2.67 -15.59 -27.28
C PHE A 302 2.59 -14.73 -28.53
N ARG A 303 3.03 -15.30 -29.66
CA ARG A 303 2.91 -14.65 -30.95
C ARG A 303 1.44 -14.60 -31.35
N TYR A 304 0.91 -13.39 -31.56
CA TYR A 304 -0.47 -13.17 -31.95
C TYR A 304 -0.59 -12.62 -33.36
N MET A 305 0.53 -12.27 -34.01
CA MET A 305 0.61 -11.86 -35.42
C MET A 305 1.20 -12.95 -36.27
N GLN A 306 0.83 -12.99 -37.56
CA GLN A 306 1.48 -13.87 -38.52
C GLN A 306 2.97 -13.57 -38.59
N TRP A 307 3.78 -14.61 -38.77
CA TRP A 307 5.24 -14.50 -38.70
C TRP A 307 5.83 -13.50 -39.66
N LYS A 308 5.36 -13.49 -40.91
CA LYS A 308 5.80 -12.54 -41.95
C LYS A 308 5.67 -11.07 -41.58
N TYR A 309 4.79 -10.73 -40.62
CA TYR A 309 4.57 -9.37 -40.16
C TYR A 309 5.26 -9.05 -38.84
N CYS A 310 5.96 -10.00 -38.23
CA CYS A 310 6.65 -9.79 -36.97
C CYS A 310 7.95 -9.02 -37.16
N ILE A 311 8.16 -7.96 -36.36
CA ILE A 311 9.37 -7.15 -36.41
C ILE A 311 10.42 -7.73 -35.47
N THR A 312 11.15 -8.73 -35.95
CA THR A 312 12.29 -9.34 -35.26
C THR A 312 13.43 -9.54 -36.26
N LYS A 313 14.68 -9.56 -35.74
CA LYS A 313 15.87 -9.84 -36.56
C LYS A 313 15.83 -11.21 -37.24
N GLU A 314 15.06 -12.13 -36.70
CA GLU A 314 14.92 -13.51 -37.18
C GLU A 314 13.91 -13.62 -38.32
N ASN A 315 13.10 -12.58 -38.58
CA ASN A 315 12.11 -12.57 -39.66
C ASN A 315 12.76 -12.21 -41.02
N PRO A 316 12.69 -13.09 -42.02
CA PRO A 316 13.26 -12.81 -43.33
C PRO A 316 12.59 -11.61 -44.04
N GLU A 317 11.32 -11.34 -43.79
CA GLU A 317 10.53 -10.23 -44.36
C GLU A 317 10.53 -8.97 -43.48
N LEU A 318 11.56 -8.77 -42.67
CA LEU A 318 11.63 -7.67 -41.67
C LEU A 318 11.43 -6.28 -42.32
N LYS A 319 11.99 -6.04 -43.51
CA LYS A 319 11.88 -4.72 -44.18
C LYS A 319 10.44 -4.39 -44.56
N ASP A 320 9.72 -5.36 -45.09
CA ASP A 320 8.33 -5.20 -45.52
C ASP A 320 7.40 -5.10 -44.28
N ALA A 321 7.67 -5.87 -43.27
CA ALA A 321 6.95 -5.78 -42.00
C ALA A 321 7.10 -4.40 -41.31
N VAL A 322 8.28 -3.78 -41.35
CA VAL A 322 8.53 -2.43 -40.79
C VAL A 322 7.83 -1.36 -41.66
N ALA A 323 7.84 -1.51 -43.01
CA ALA A 323 7.15 -0.58 -43.91
C ALA A 323 5.64 -0.59 -43.67
N LEU A 324 5.05 -1.78 -43.62
CA LEU A 324 3.63 -1.96 -43.32
C LEU A 324 3.22 -1.44 -41.95
N GLU A 325 4.07 -1.62 -40.91
CA GLU A 325 3.79 -1.07 -39.56
C GLU A 325 3.71 0.46 -39.58
N LYS A 326 4.61 1.13 -40.30
CA LYS A 326 4.60 2.60 -40.41
C LYS A 326 3.33 3.09 -41.06
N GLU A 327 2.94 2.47 -42.18
CA GLU A 327 1.70 2.78 -42.88
C GLU A 327 0.47 2.61 -42.00
N LEU A 328 0.38 1.48 -41.26
CA LEU A 328 -0.73 1.21 -40.34
C LEU A 328 -0.78 2.16 -39.14
N ILE A 329 0.38 2.63 -38.68
CA ILE A 329 0.43 3.63 -37.61
C ILE A 329 -0.12 4.97 -38.11
N GLU A 330 0.25 5.40 -39.31
CA GLU A 330 -0.21 6.66 -39.89
C GLU A 330 -1.71 6.63 -40.15
N GLU A 331 -2.26 5.50 -40.67
CA GLU A 331 -3.66 5.39 -41.01
C GLU A 331 -4.61 5.07 -39.84
N ARG A 332 -4.16 4.23 -38.88
CA ARG A 332 -5.07 3.55 -37.92
C ARG A 332 -4.68 3.69 -36.46
N ASN A 333 -3.81 4.65 -36.15
CA ASN A 333 -3.46 4.90 -34.74
C ASN A 333 -4.61 5.57 -33.98
N VAL A 334 -5.10 4.92 -32.94
CA VAL A 334 -6.20 5.44 -32.08
C VAL A 334 -5.72 6.03 -30.76
N ARG A 335 -4.42 6.04 -30.50
CA ARG A 335 -3.88 6.58 -29.26
C ARG A 335 -3.44 8.03 -29.46
N GLN A 336 -3.85 8.91 -28.54
CA GLN A 336 -3.40 10.30 -28.52
C GLN A 336 -1.99 10.40 -27.88
N GLY A 337 -1.11 11.19 -28.49
CA GLY A 337 0.26 11.46 -28.03
C GLY A 337 1.34 10.75 -28.84
N ASP A 338 2.57 11.32 -28.80
CA ASP A 338 3.69 10.93 -29.66
C ASP A 338 4.50 9.74 -29.15
N VAL A 339 4.24 9.28 -27.91
CA VAL A 339 5.09 8.29 -27.23
C VAL A 339 4.63 6.85 -27.50
N LEU A 340 3.31 6.62 -27.53
CA LEU A 340 2.71 5.28 -27.64
C LEU A 340 1.70 5.23 -28.78
N TYR A 341 1.63 4.12 -29.52
CA TYR A 341 0.63 3.91 -30.58
C TYR A 341 -0.16 2.64 -30.35
N LYS A 342 -1.37 2.57 -30.96
CA LYS A 342 -2.23 1.39 -30.98
C LYS A 342 -3.01 1.38 -32.31
N ILE A 343 -2.78 0.36 -33.11
CA ILE A 343 -3.46 0.18 -34.41
C ILE A 343 -4.82 -0.45 -34.18
N LYS A 344 -5.87 0.21 -34.67
CA LYS A 344 -7.24 -0.32 -34.63
C LYS A 344 -7.42 -1.37 -35.73
N ASP A 345 -8.05 -2.51 -35.39
CA ASP A 345 -8.36 -3.60 -36.29
C ASP A 345 -7.15 -4.02 -37.14
N ASP A 346 -6.03 -4.31 -36.48
CA ASP A 346 -4.77 -4.65 -37.11
C ASP A 346 -4.90 -5.93 -37.96
N PRO A 347 -4.73 -5.86 -39.29
CA PRO A 347 -4.91 -6.98 -40.19
C PRO A 347 -3.82 -8.05 -40.10
N ARG A 348 -2.73 -7.77 -39.41
CA ARG A 348 -1.59 -8.68 -39.21
C ARG A 348 -1.87 -9.79 -38.21
N LYS A 349 -2.97 -9.70 -37.44
CA LYS A 349 -3.32 -10.66 -36.41
C LYS A 349 -3.81 -11.98 -36.95
N MET A 350 -3.36 -13.07 -36.34
CA MET A 350 -3.93 -14.39 -36.52
C MET A 350 -5.35 -14.46 -35.92
N TRP A 351 -6.17 -15.42 -36.34
CA TRP A 351 -7.48 -15.64 -35.74
C TRP A 351 -7.37 -15.95 -34.22
N ILE A 352 -6.51 -16.95 -33.87
CA ILE A 352 -6.21 -17.25 -32.49
C ILE A 352 -5.55 -16.03 -31.78
N GLY A 353 -4.74 -15.27 -32.54
CA GLY A 353 -4.07 -14.07 -32.08
C GLY A 353 -5.04 -13.00 -31.56
N ALA A 354 -6.15 -12.78 -32.29
CA ALA A 354 -7.18 -11.86 -31.87
C ALA A 354 -7.87 -12.28 -30.57
N ILE A 355 -8.03 -13.60 -30.33
CA ILE A 355 -8.61 -14.14 -29.11
C ILE A 355 -7.64 -13.97 -27.92
N ILE A 356 -6.39 -14.38 -28.06
CA ILE A 356 -5.41 -14.32 -26.98
C ILE A 356 -5.09 -12.87 -26.58
N GLU A 357 -4.98 -11.94 -27.53
CA GLU A 357 -4.82 -10.51 -27.25
C GLU A 357 -6.04 -9.91 -26.52
N ARG A 358 -7.25 -10.29 -26.96
CA ARG A 358 -8.49 -9.79 -26.34
C ARG A 358 -8.58 -10.08 -24.86
N TYR A 359 -8.12 -11.26 -24.44
CA TYR A 359 -8.12 -11.69 -23.03
C TYR A 359 -6.76 -11.50 -22.35
N SER A 360 -5.78 -10.88 -23.03
CA SER A 360 -4.40 -10.68 -22.57
C SER A 360 -3.70 -12.00 -22.21
N LEU A 361 -4.10 -13.10 -22.85
CA LEU A 361 -3.47 -14.41 -22.69
C LEU A 361 -2.10 -14.48 -23.37
N ASP A 362 -1.82 -13.56 -24.31
CA ASP A 362 -0.50 -13.36 -24.92
C ASP A 362 0.58 -13.04 -23.88
N GLU A 363 0.21 -12.54 -22.72
CA GLU A 363 1.14 -12.15 -21.66
C GLU A 363 1.46 -13.26 -20.66
N LEU A 364 0.79 -14.44 -20.73
CA LEU A 364 1.05 -15.56 -19.81
C LEU A 364 2.53 -16.03 -19.78
N PRO A 365 3.28 -16.04 -20.90
CA PRO A 365 4.70 -16.41 -20.87
C PRO A 365 5.59 -15.47 -20.05
N GLN A 366 5.11 -14.27 -19.67
CA GLN A 366 5.85 -13.35 -18.81
C GLN A 366 6.07 -13.94 -17.40
N PHE A 367 5.28 -14.93 -16.96
CA PHE A 367 5.55 -15.63 -15.71
C PHE A 367 6.95 -16.26 -15.70
N PHE A 368 7.47 -16.69 -16.85
CA PHE A 368 8.86 -17.15 -16.94
C PHE A 368 9.88 -16.01 -16.71
N ASN A 369 9.58 -14.77 -17.15
CA ASN A 369 10.43 -13.63 -16.83
C ASN A 369 10.41 -13.32 -15.32
N VAL A 370 9.25 -13.51 -14.65
CA VAL A 370 9.15 -13.36 -13.20
C VAL A 370 10.02 -14.39 -12.47
N LEU A 371 9.94 -15.65 -12.88
CA LEU A 371 10.76 -16.72 -12.29
C LEU A 371 12.26 -16.48 -12.50
N LYS A 372 12.66 -16.02 -13.69
CA LYS A 372 14.05 -15.61 -13.98
C LYS A 372 14.52 -14.39 -13.19
N GLY A 373 13.60 -13.56 -12.70
CA GLY A 373 13.92 -12.33 -11.96
C GLY A 373 14.13 -11.10 -12.83
N GLU A 374 13.77 -11.17 -14.10
CA GLU A 374 13.77 -10.03 -15.04
C GLU A 374 12.55 -9.14 -14.84
N MET A 375 11.45 -9.74 -14.37
CA MET A 375 10.19 -9.07 -14.04
C MET A 375 9.70 -9.43 -12.64
N SER A 376 8.71 -8.69 -12.18
CA SER A 376 7.89 -8.94 -11.00
C SER A 376 6.45 -9.23 -11.43
N LEU A 377 5.65 -9.85 -10.57
CA LEU A 377 4.20 -9.99 -10.82
C LEU A 377 3.53 -8.62 -10.89
N VAL A 378 3.89 -7.72 -9.96
CA VAL A 378 3.34 -6.37 -9.88
C VAL A 378 4.47 -5.35 -9.94
N GLY A 379 4.35 -4.37 -10.82
CA GLY A 379 5.34 -3.31 -11.03
C GLY A 379 4.94 -2.39 -12.18
N PRO A 380 5.74 -1.35 -12.48
CA PRO A 380 5.56 -0.51 -13.66
C PRO A 380 5.59 -1.34 -14.94
N ARG A 381 4.85 -0.90 -15.96
CA ARG A 381 4.88 -1.56 -17.26
C ARG A 381 6.28 -1.51 -17.88
N PRO A 382 6.79 -2.60 -18.49
CA PRO A 382 8.07 -2.56 -19.20
C PRO A 382 7.96 -1.75 -20.49
N HIS A 383 8.75 -0.68 -20.63
CA HIS A 383 8.74 0.23 -21.78
C HIS A 383 9.82 -0.14 -22.80
N GLN A 384 9.60 0.28 -24.07
CA GLN A 384 10.57 0.11 -25.13
C GLN A 384 11.70 1.16 -24.99
N GLU A 385 12.86 0.89 -25.57
CA GLU A 385 13.98 1.82 -25.57
C GLU A 385 13.62 3.19 -26.18
N ARG A 386 12.83 3.22 -27.25
CA ARG A 386 12.35 4.46 -27.89
C ARG A 386 11.43 5.29 -26.98
N GLU A 387 10.69 4.63 -26.07
CA GLU A 387 9.82 5.26 -25.07
C GLU A 387 10.67 5.83 -23.93
N VAL A 388 11.63 5.04 -23.42
CA VAL A 388 12.53 5.42 -22.34
C VAL A 388 13.47 6.56 -22.74
N ASN A 389 13.89 6.62 -24.01
CA ASN A 389 14.73 7.71 -24.51
C ASN A 389 14.04 9.09 -24.49
N ARG A 390 12.70 9.11 -24.38
CA ARG A 390 11.90 10.33 -24.22
C ARG A 390 11.62 10.69 -22.76
N TYR A 391 12.13 9.90 -21.82
CA TYR A 391 11.92 10.14 -20.39
C TYR A 391 12.72 11.36 -19.93
N SER A 392 12.07 12.23 -19.14
CA SER A 392 12.78 13.19 -18.31
C SER A 392 13.52 12.46 -17.16
N GLU A 393 14.41 13.17 -16.47
CA GLU A 393 15.06 12.61 -15.28
C GLU A 393 14.05 12.13 -14.22
N TYR A 394 12.94 12.83 -14.10
CA TYR A 394 11.87 12.49 -13.17
C TYR A 394 11.19 11.16 -13.53
N HIS A 395 10.95 10.91 -14.82
CA HIS A 395 10.34 9.66 -15.31
C HIS A 395 11.24 8.44 -15.13
N ARG A 396 12.57 8.60 -15.02
CA ARG A 396 13.51 7.50 -14.78
C ARG A 396 13.32 6.79 -13.45
N ARG A 397 12.52 7.35 -12.53
CA ARG A 397 12.10 6.67 -11.29
C ARG A 397 11.39 5.35 -11.55
N LEU A 398 10.70 5.18 -12.67
CA LEU A 398 10.07 3.91 -13.05
C LEU A 398 11.08 2.78 -13.24
N LEU A 399 12.31 3.11 -13.57
CA LEU A 399 13.39 2.14 -13.81
C LEU A 399 14.15 1.72 -12.54
N THR A 400 13.76 2.22 -11.37
CA THR A 400 14.43 1.88 -10.10
C THR A 400 14.03 0.51 -9.56
N ILE A 401 12.94 -0.04 -10.07
CA ILE A 401 12.42 -1.35 -9.68
C ILE A 401 12.15 -2.23 -10.90
N ARG A 402 11.93 -3.54 -10.66
CA ARG A 402 11.59 -4.46 -11.73
C ARG A 402 10.23 -4.14 -12.33
N PRO A 403 10.11 -4.17 -13.67
CA PRO A 403 8.82 -4.02 -14.34
C PRO A 403 7.88 -5.19 -13.98
N GLY A 404 6.56 -4.93 -13.99
CA GLY A 404 5.55 -5.90 -13.63
C GLY A 404 4.83 -6.52 -14.82
N VAL A 405 4.31 -7.74 -14.62
CA VAL A 405 3.32 -8.36 -15.53
C VAL A 405 2.01 -7.57 -15.45
N THR A 406 1.65 -7.14 -14.24
CA THR A 406 0.57 -6.18 -13.98
C THR A 406 1.09 -5.02 -13.12
N GLY A 407 0.31 -3.95 -12.97
CA GLY A 407 0.70 -2.77 -12.21
C GLY A 407 -0.46 -1.87 -11.84
N MET A 408 -0.18 -0.86 -11.03
CA MET A 408 -1.19 0.08 -10.53
C MET A 408 -1.87 0.84 -11.68
N ALA A 409 -1.10 1.34 -12.63
CA ALA A 409 -1.61 2.00 -13.84
C ALA A 409 -2.44 1.04 -14.70
N GLN A 410 -1.97 -0.20 -14.89
CA GLN A 410 -2.64 -1.21 -15.69
C GLN A 410 -4.03 -1.59 -15.17
N VAL A 411 -4.23 -1.62 -13.83
CA VAL A 411 -5.55 -1.95 -13.24
C VAL A 411 -6.46 -0.74 -13.06
N SER A 412 -5.93 0.49 -13.21
CA SER A 412 -6.68 1.72 -12.97
C SER A 412 -7.28 2.35 -14.23
N GLY A 413 -6.74 2.09 -15.42
CA GLY A 413 -7.27 2.67 -16.67
C GLY A 413 -6.63 2.12 -17.95
N ARG A 414 -5.54 1.35 -17.85
CA ARG A 414 -4.81 0.76 -18.98
C ARG A 414 -4.44 1.80 -20.06
N SER A 415 -4.69 1.47 -21.33
CA SER A 415 -4.38 2.29 -22.51
C SER A 415 -5.17 3.59 -22.63
N ASP A 416 -6.15 3.84 -21.76
CA ASP A 416 -7.01 5.03 -21.84
C ASP A 416 -6.44 6.19 -20.97
N LEU A 417 -5.38 5.92 -20.21
CA LEU A 417 -4.69 6.93 -19.41
C LEU A 417 -3.64 7.67 -20.25
N ALA A 418 -3.51 8.98 -20.02
CA ALA A 418 -2.36 9.74 -20.47
C ALA A 418 -1.09 9.26 -19.78
N PHE A 419 0.07 9.35 -20.42
CA PHE A 419 1.35 8.88 -19.88
C PHE A 419 1.66 9.45 -18.49
N GLU A 420 1.42 10.74 -18.26
CA GLU A 420 1.63 11.37 -16.96
C GLU A 420 0.78 10.75 -15.83
N ASN A 421 -0.45 10.36 -16.13
CA ASN A 421 -1.30 9.69 -15.15
C ASN A 421 -0.84 8.25 -14.88
N GLU A 422 -0.39 7.52 -15.91
CA GLU A 422 0.25 6.21 -15.76
C GLU A 422 1.47 6.33 -14.85
N PHE A 423 2.33 7.32 -15.12
CA PHE A 423 3.52 7.61 -14.36
C PHE A 423 3.23 7.88 -12.88
N HIS A 424 2.28 8.77 -12.58
CA HIS A 424 1.92 9.09 -11.19
C HIS A 424 1.38 7.88 -10.42
N LEU A 425 0.61 7.00 -11.07
CA LEU A 425 0.10 5.78 -10.45
C LEU A 425 1.22 4.78 -10.15
N ASP A 426 2.16 4.63 -11.06
CA ASP A 426 3.28 3.72 -10.87
C ASP A 426 4.31 4.26 -9.86
N VAL A 427 4.54 5.58 -9.82
CA VAL A 427 5.33 6.22 -8.74
C VAL A 427 4.63 6.06 -7.38
N PHE A 428 3.31 6.26 -7.32
CA PHE A 428 2.56 5.99 -6.09
C PHE A 428 2.74 4.55 -5.60
N TYR A 429 2.72 3.58 -6.52
CA TYR A 429 3.00 2.18 -6.19
C TYR A 429 4.42 1.99 -5.63
N ILE A 430 5.44 2.58 -6.25
CA ILE A 430 6.83 2.50 -5.80
C ILE A 430 7.00 3.05 -4.38
N GLU A 431 6.39 4.21 -4.12
CA GLU A 431 6.49 4.91 -2.84
C GLU A 431 5.67 4.26 -1.71
N ASN A 432 4.57 3.60 -2.04
CA ASN A 432 3.64 3.04 -1.04
C ASN A 432 3.54 1.52 -1.10
N TRP A 433 4.57 0.86 -1.62
CA TRP A 433 4.55 -0.58 -1.77
C TRP A 433 4.29 -1.29 -0.44
N SER A 434 3.47 -2.32 -0.52
CA SER A 434 3.27 -3.32 0.53
C SER A 434 2.83 -4.64 -0.11
N LEU A 435 3.09 -5.76 0.55
CA LEU A 435 2.64 -7.07 0.08
C LEU A 435 1.11 -7.12 -0.13
N TRP A 436 0.38 -6.42 0.73
CA TRP A 436 -1.07 -6.29 0.61
C TRP A 436 -1.49 -5.55 -0.65
N LEU A 437 -0.76 -4.50 -1.02
CA LEU A 437 -1.01 -3.76 -2.25
C LEU A 437 -0.80 -4.64 -3.49
N ASP A 438 0.23 -5.49 -3.49
CA ASP A 438 0.46 -6.48 -4.55
C ASP A 438 -0.71 -7.44 -4.69
N ILE A 439 -1.17 -8.02 -3.58
CA ILE A 439 -2.33 -8.92 -3.57
C ILE A 439 -3.57 -8.21 -4.14
N LEU A 440 -3.84 -6.98 -3.70
CA LEU A 440 -4.98 -6.20 -4.20
C LEU A 440 -4.89 -5.91 -5.70
N ILE A 441 -3.70 -5.58 -6.22
CA ILE A 441 -3.48 -5.35 -7.64
C ILE A 441 -3.69 -6.65 -8.43
N CYS A 442 -3.17 -7.79 -7.97
CA CYS A 442 -3.39 -9.09 -8.59
C CYS A 442 -4.88 -9.45 -8.65
N LEU A 443 -5.63 -9.26 -7.56
CA LEU A 443 -7.08 -9.49 -7.53
C LEU A 443 -7.84 -8.55 -8.47
N LYS A 444 -7.47 -7.27 -8.51
CA LYS A 444 -8.04 -6.31 -9.46
C LYS A 444 -7.72 -6.70 -10.91
N THR A 445 -6.51 -7.20 -11.18
CA THR A 445 -6.12 -7.67 -12.52
C THR A 445 -7.05 -8.79 -12.99
N ALA A 446 -7.29 -9.81 -12.16
CA ALA A 446 -8.23 -10.88 -12.48
C ALA A 446 -9.63 -10.34 -12.81
N LYS A 447 -10.15 -9.40 -12.00
CA LYS A 447 -11.45 -8.76 -12.24
C LYS A 447 -11.48 -7.95 -13.55
N VAL A 448 -10.40 -7.25 -13.88
CA VAL A 448 -10.28 -6.41 -15.08
C VAL A 448 -10.12 -7.27 -16.34
N LEU A 449 -9.44 -8.43 -16.25
CA LEU A 449 -9.33 -9.39 -17.36
C LEU A 449 -10.68 -10.04 -17.68
N LEU A 450 -11.49 -10.35 -16.66
CA LEU A 450 -12.83 -10.92 -16.82
C LEU A 450 -13.87 -9.90 -17.35
N ARG A 451 -13.65 -8.61 -17.12
CA ARG A 451 -14.49 -7.57 -17.71
C ARG A 451 -14.16 -7.47 -19.21
N ARG A 452 -15.15 -7.79 -20.05
CA ARG A 452 -15.08 -7.64 -21.49
C ARG A 452 -14.46 -6.27 -21.84
N ARG A 453 -13.34 -6.23 -22.57
CA ARG A 453 -12.83 -4.98 -23.15
C ARG A 453 -13.99 -4.38 -23.95
N LYS A 454 -14.57 -3.28 -23.46
CA LYS A 454 -15.47 -2.48 -24.30
C LYS A 454 -14.62 -2.06 -25.50
N ASN A 455 -14.99 -2.53 -26.70
CA ASN A 455 -14.50 -1.93 -27.93
C ASN A 455 -15.01 -0.48 -27.89
N ASN A 456 -14.14 0.46 -27.47
CA ASN A 456 -14.38 1.87 -27.74
C ASN A 456 -14.10 2.07 -29.21
N GLY A 457 -15.06 1.60 -30.02
CA GLY A 457 -15.18 1.80 -31.42
C GLY A 457 -16.66 2.14 -31.71
N LYS A 458 -17.06 3.30 -31.22
CA LYS A 458 -18.11 4.14 -31.81
C LYS A 458 -17.61 5.55 -31.78
#